data_09d17b55999b4a7c22ec3f46fd4d4511
#
_entry.id   09d17b55999b4a7c22ec3f46fd4d4511
#
_cell.length_a   1.000
_cell.length_b   1.000
_cell.length_c   1.000
_cell.angle_alpha   90.00
_cell.angle_beta   90.00
_cell.angle_gamma   90.00
#
_symmetry.space_group_name_H-M   'P 1'
#
loop_
_entity.id
_entity.type
_entity.pdbx_description
1 polymer ?
#
loop_
_entity_poly.entity_id
_entity_poly.type
_entity_poly.pdbx_seq_one_letter_code
_entity_poly.pdbx_strand_id
1 'polypeptide(L)'
;ASIEVKPLQRIHNFEQICAIEHDPHFCGGDYYEGPSPDRGLALARMISHKTYVSLYTMQDRARQEVLPTPGNFSWYPLANPLESYMLYQGYKFIERFDANSFLRIVDFWQRFDLGAESGAESMDELFARCREQNYLIFSIDSDVCFYPEWQEEMAGVLKQVGVRNMRITVHSEKGHDSFLLEPELFTPHLAYILGR
;
A
#
# COMPACT_ATOMS: atom_id res chain seq x y z
N ALA A 1 5.08 7.72 2.54
CA ALA A 1 4.01 8.44 3.24
C ALA A 1 3.53 9.63 2.40
N SER A 2 2.33 10.12 2.66
CA SER A 2 1.78 11.33 2.07
C SER A 2 0.99 12.09 3.14
N ILE A 3 0.80 13.39 2.95
CA ILE A 3 0.02 14.23 3.88
C ILE A 3 -1.49 14.11 3.67
N GLU A 4 -1.89 13.57 2.54
CA GLU A 4 -3.29 13.29 2.16
C GLU A 4 -3.35 12.10 1.21
N VAL A 5 -4.54 11.57 0.99
CA VAL A 5 -4.76 10.52 -0.01
C VAL A 5 -4.78 11.13 -1.40
N LYS A 6 -3.85 10.70 -2.24
CA LYS A 6 -3.72 11.21 -3.62
C LYS A 6 -4.71 10.51 -4.56
N PRO A 7 -5.05 11.11 -5.72
CA PRO A 7 -6.09 10.61 -6.62
C PRO A 7 -5.92 9.14 -7.04
N LEU A 8 -4.71 8.72 -7.38
CA LEU A 8 -4.45 7.33 -7.78
C LEU A 8 -4.70 6.34 -6.64
N GLN A 9 -4.32 6.70 -5.40
CA GLN A 9 -4.62 5.89 -4.22
C GLN A 9 -6.13 5.80 -3.99
N ARG A 10 -6.87 6.91 -4.18
CA ARG A 10 -8.34 6.91 -4.07
C ARG A 10 -8.98 5.96 -5.07
N ILE A 11 -8.48 5.93 -6.31
CA ILE A 11 -8.98 5.03 -7.35
C ILE A 11 -8.71 3.57 -6.96
N HIS A 12 -7.47 3.24 -6.58
CA HIS A 12 -7.11 1.89 -6.17
C HIS A 12 -7.88 1.42 -4.93
N ASN A 13 -8.08 2.29 -3.95
CA ASN A 13 -8.89 1.97 -2.77
C ASN A 13 -10.35 1.71 -3.16
N PHE A 14 -10.91 2.54 -4.04
CA PHE A 14 -12.28 2.37 -4.53
C PHE A 14 -12.45 1.06 -5.32
N GLU A 15 -11.49 0.70 -6.19
CA GLU A 15 -11.50 -0.58 -6.90
C GLU A 15 -11.51 -1.77 -5.93
N GLN A 16 -10.74 -1.70 -4.85
CA GLN A 16 -10.70 -2.74 -3.82
C GLN A 16 -12.01 -2.85 -3.06
N ILE A 17 -12.64 -1.72 -2.72
CA ILE A 17 -13.97 -1.69 -2.09
C ILE A 17 -14.99 -2.32 -3.03
N CYS A 18 -15.02 -1.90 -4.29
CA CYS A 18 -15.93 -2.48 -5.29
C CYS A 18 -15.74 -3.99 -5.44
N ALA A 19 -14.49 -4.47 -5.46
CA ALA A 19 -14.21 -5.89 -5.60
C ALA A 19 -14.86 -6.72 -4.48
N ILE A 20 -14.84 -6.23 -3.26
CA ILE A 20 -15.43 -6.94 -2.10
C ILE A 20 -16.94 -6.76 -2.06
N GLU A 21 -17.44 -5.54 -2.24
CA GLU A 21 -18.89 -5.26 -2.14
C GLU A 21 -19.71 -5.91 -3.26
N HIS A 22 -19.11 -6.17 -4.43
CA HIS A 22 -19.76 -6.88 -5.52
C HIS A 22 -19.62 -8.42 -5.43
N ASP A 23 -18.91 -8.95 -4.44
CA ASP A 23 -18.90 -10.39 -4.19
C ASP A 23 -20.30 -10.84 -3.70
N PRO A 24 -20.93 -11.84 -4.34
CA PRO A 24 -22.27 -12.28 -3.97
C PRO A 24 -22.38 -12.80 -2.53
N HIS A 25 -21.27 -13.16 -1.90
CA HIS A 25 -21.24 -13.62 -0.51
C HIS A 25 -20.97 -12.52 0.50
N PHE A 26 -20.75 -11.26 0.07
CA PHE A 26 -20.47 -10.16 0.98
C PHE A 26 -21.66 -9.82 1.90
N CYS A 27 -22.88 -9.90 1.38
CA CYS A 27 -24.12 -9.72 2.15
C CYS A 27 -24.14 -8.42 3.00
N GLY A 28 -23.58 -7.31 2.48
CA GLY A 28 -23.48 -6.07 3.25
C GLY A 28 -22.59 -6.14 4.49
N GLY A 29 -21.68 -7.10 4.54
CA GLY A 29 -20.79 -7.38 5.67
C GLY A 29 -21.31 -8.43 6.65
N ASP A 30 -22.51 -8.97 6.46
CA ASP A 30 -23.12 -10.00 7.32
C ASP A 30 -22.99 -11.40 6.67
N TYR A 31 -21.76 -11.92 6.65
CA TYR A 31 -21.42 -13.21 6.03
C TYR A 31 -20.86 -14.27 6.99
N TYR A 32 -20.73 -13.97 8.25
CA TYR A 32 -20.03 -14.85 9.22
C TYR A 32 -20.72 -16.20 9.46
N GLU A 33 -22.03 -16.28 9.23
CA GLU A 33 -22.80 -17.54 9.32
C GLU A 33 -22.92 -18.28 7.98
N GLY A 34 -22.27 -17.77 6.92
CA GLY A 34 -22.31 -18.30 5.58
C GLY A 34 -20.96 -18.35 4.88
N PRO A 35 -20.95 -18.50 3.54
CA PRO A 35 -19.71 -18.44 2.78
C PRO A 35 -19.13 -17.02 2.76
N SER A 36 -17.80 -16.92 2.94
CA SER A 36 -17.07 -15.66 2.91
C SER A 36 -16.96 -15.07 1.50
N PRO A 37 -16.83 -13.74 1.36
CA PRO A 37 -16.60 -13.06 0.08
C PRO A 37 -15.16 -13.22 -0.42
N ASP A 38 -14.71 -14.46 -0.56
CA ASP A 38 -13.32 -14.83 -0.82
C ASP A 38 -12.84 -14.34 -2.19
N ARG A 39 -13.72 -14.34 -3.20
CA ARG A 39 -13.37 -13.89 -4.56
C ARG A 39 -13.13 -12.38 -4.58
N GLY A 40 -14.00 -11.63 -3.91
CA GLY A 40 -13.89 -10.19 -3.78
C GLY A 40 -12.63 -9.79 -3.02
N LEU A 41 -12.37 -10.44 -1.88
CA LEU A 41 -11.18 -10.20 -1.08
C LEU A 41 -9.88 -10.58 -1.81
N ALA A 42 -9.87 -11.71 -2.54
CA ALA A 42 -8.74 -12.11 -3.36
C ALA A 42 -8.47 -11.09 -4.47
N LEU A 43 -9.52 -10.61 -5.15
CA LEU A 43 -9.39 -9.58 -6.19
C LEU A 43 -8.89 -8.26 -5.62
N ALA A 44 -9.42 -7.81 -4.47
CA ALA A 44 -8.94 -6.62 -3.77
C ALA A 44 -7.44 -6.74 -3.43
N ARG A 45 -7.00 -7.92 -2.96
CA ARG A 45 -5.58 -8.19 -2.73
C ARG A 45 -4.74 -8.12 -4.00
N MET A 46 -5.23 -8.65 -5.12
CA MET A 46 -4.53 -8.54 -6.41
C MET A 46 -4.38 -7.09 -6.87
N ILE A 47 -5.41 -6.26 -6.66
CA ILE A 47 -5.38 -4.83 -6.97
C ILE A 47 -4.30 -4.14 -6.15
N SER A 48 -4.28 -4.33 -4.83
CA SER A 48 -3.30 -3.71 -3.94
C SER A 48 -1.88 -4.23 -4.15
N HIS A 49 -1.71 -5.52 -4.46
CA HIS A 49 -0.40 -6.13 -4.62
C HIS A 49 0.46 -5.48 -5.71
N LYS A 50 -0.18 -4.93 -6.75
CA LYS A 50 0.49 -4.19 -7.84
C LYS A 50 1.22 -2.93 -7.36
N THR A 51 0.84 -2.40 -6.21
CA THR A 51 1.45 -1.18 -5.66
C THR A 51 2.52 -1.45 -4.60
N TYR A 52 2.53 -2.65 -4.01
CA TYR A 52 3.47 -2.99 -2.94
C TYR A 52 4.79 -3.53 -3.47
N VAL A 53 4.74 -4.27 -4.56
CA VAL A 53 5.91 -4.93 -5.14
C VAL A 53 6.10 -4.44 -6.57
N SER A 54 7.34 -4.15 -6.97
CA SER A 54 7.63 -3.71 -8.33
C SER A 54 7.30 -4.77 -9.39
N LEU A 55 7.02 -4.33 -10.60
CA LEU A 55 6.72 -5.21 -11.73
C LEU A 55 7.87 -6.20 -12.01
N TYR A 56 9.12 -5.78 -11.85
CA TYR A 56 10.30 -6.64 -12.02
C TYR A 56 10.32 -7.77 -11.00
N THR A 57 10.12 -7.44 -9.73
CA THR A 57 10.06 -8.44 -8.66
C THR A 57 8.88 -9.40 -8.84
N MET A 58 7.71 -8.90 -9.27
CA MET A 58 6.57 -9.77 -9.56
C MET A 58 6.86 -10.72 -10.73
N GLN A 59 7.47 -10.23 -11.80
CA GLN A 59 7.82 -11.04 -12.95
C GLN A 59 8.87 -12.10 -12.61
N ASP A 60 9.86 -11.75 -11.79
CA ASP A 60 10.87 -12.69 -11.33
C ASP A 60 10.27 -13.79 -10.44
N ARG A 61 9.44 -13.42 -9.49
CA ARG A 61 8.71 -14.38 -8.63
C ARG A 61 7.75 -15.25 -9.42
N ALA A 62 7.06 -14.72 -10.41
CA ALA A 62 6.16 -15.48 -11.26
C ALA A 62 6.88 -16.56 -12.09
N ARG A 63 8.12 -16.33 -12.49
CA ARG A 63 8.94 -17.36 -13.18
C ARG A 63 9.35 -18.51 -12.27
N GLN A 64 9.46 -18.26 -10.98
CA GLN A 64 9.87 -19.26 -9.98
C GLN A 64 8.69 -20.06 -9.42
N GLU A 65 7.51 -19.47 -9.37
CA GLU A 65 6.33 -19.99 -8.69
C GLU A 65 5.16 -20.23 -9.67
N VAL A 66 5.36 -21.08 -10.68
CA VAL A 66 4.25 -21.55 -11.52
C VAL A 66 3.45 -22.58 -10.75
N LEU A 67 2.45 -22.12 -10.00
CA LEU A 67 1.54 -23.00 -9.29
C LEU A 67 0.34 -23.34 -10.18
N PRO A 68 -0.09 -24.61 -10.22
CA PRO A 68 -1.36 -24.96 -10.81
C PRO A 68 -2.47 -24.31 -10.00
N THR A 69 -3.06 -23.25 -10.54
CA THR A 69 -4.21 -22.60 -9.93
C THR A 69 -5.45 -23.35 -10.37
N PRO A 70 -6.34 -23.78 -9.46
CA PRO A 70 -7.63 -24.31 -9.87
C PRO A 70 -8.33 -23.23 -10.69
N GLY A 71 -8.51 -23.45 -11.98
CA GLY A 71 -9.09 -22.50 -12.89
C GLY A 71 -10.56 -22.25 -12.53
N ASN A 72 -10.85 -21.09 -11.98
CA ASN A 72 -12.20 -20.64 -11.67
C ASN A 72 -12.78 -19.73 -12.77
N PHE A 73 -12.11 -19.63 -13.91
CA PHE A 73 -12.58 -18.85 -15.05
C PHE A 73 -13.30 -19.77 -16.03
N SER A 74 -14.57 -19.47 -16.29
CA SER A 74 -15.39 -20.25 -17.23
C SER A 74 -15.08 -19.94 -18.69
N TRP A 75 -14.49 -18.77 -18.95
CA TRP A 75 -14.22 -18.28 -20.30
C TRP A 75 -12.73 -18.08 -20.58
N TYR A 76 -11.96 -17.58 -19.63
CA TYR A 76 -10.56 -17.23 -19.84
C TYR A 76 -9.61 -18.36 -19.40
N PRO A 77 -8.83 -18.95 -20.32
CA PRO A 77 -7.81 -19.91 -19.94
C PRO A 77 -6.58 -19.18 -19.40
N LEU A 78 -6.18 -19.48 -18.18
CA LEU A 78 -4.92 -18.98 -17.61
C LEU A 78 -3.75 -19.59 -18.39
N ALA A 79 -2.91 -18.74 -18.94
CA ALA A 79 -1.78 -19.16 -19.76
C ALA A 79 -0.45 -18.49 -19.36
N ASN A 80 -0.50 -17.42 -18.55
CA ASN A 80 0.68 -16.65 -18.19
C ASN A 80 1.07 -16.91 -16.72
N PRO A 81 2.37 -17.20 -16.44
CA PRO A 81 2.86 -17.37 -15.07
C PRO A 81 2.53 -16.19 -14.13
N LEU A 82 2.54 -14.96 -14.63
CA LEU A 82 2.20 -13.77 -13.84
C LEU A 82 0.72 -13.77 -13.40
N GLU A 83 -0.19 -14.22 -14.24
CA GLU A 83 -1.61 -14.37 -13.89
C GLU A 83 -1.78 -15.39 -12.75
N SER A 84 -1.13 -16.53 -12.88
CA SER A 84 -1.10 -17.57 -11.84
C SER A 84 -0.50 -17.05 -10.52
N TYR A 85 0.60 -16.30 -10.59
CA TYR A 85 1.21 -15.67 -9.43
C TYR A 85 0.25 -14.69 -8.74
N MET A 86 -0.44 -13.83 -9.49
CA MET A 86 -1.39 -12.87 -8.93
C MET A 86 -2.56 -13.56 -8.24
N LEU A 87 -3.13 -14.59 -8.85
CA LEU A 87 -4.19 -15.39 -8.23
C LEU A 87 -3.71 -16.07 -6.95
N TYR A 88 -2.52 -16.66 -6.95
CA TYR A 88 -1.92 -17.25 -5.76
C TYR A 88 -1.80 -16.23 -4.62
N GLN A 89 -1.35 -15.01 -4.90
CA GLN A 89 -1.27 -13.96 -3.89
C GLN A 89 -2.64 -13.55 -3.33
N GLY A 90 -3.67 -13.53 -4.19
CA GLY A 90 -5.06 -13.30 -3.76
C GLY A 90 -5.56 -14.41 -2.83
N TYR A 91 -5.48 -15.65 -3.26
CA TYR A 91 -5.98 -16.81 -2.49
C TYR A 91 -5.20 -17.05 -1.19
N LYS A 92 -3.89 -16.88 -1.20
CA LYS A 92 -3.08 -16.93 0.04
C LYS A 92 -3.49 -15.86 1.06
N PHE A 93 -4.02 -14.74 0.60
CA PHE A 93 -4.43 -13.64 1.48
C PHE A 93 -5.72 -13.96 2.23
N ILE A 94 -6.71 -14.56 1.58
CA ILE A 94 -8.01 -14.90 2.21
C ILE A 94 -7.88 -15.91 3.36
N GLU A 95 -6.80 -16.72 3.37
CA GLU A 95 -6.55 -17.67 4.45
C GLU A 95 -6.25 -16.99 5.79
N ARG A 96 -5.89 -15.71 5.79
CA ARG A 96 -5.40 -14.99 6.95
C ARG A 96 -6.02 -13.61 7.18
N PHE A 97 -6.93 -13.20 6.30
CA PHE A 97 -7.50 -11.85 6.38
C PHE A 97 -9.01 -11.88 6.15
N ASP A 98 -9.72 -11.06 6.91
CA ASP A 98 -11.16 -10.91 6.86
C ASP A 98 -11.56 -9.71 5.98
N ALA A 99 -12.64 -9.86 5.19
CA ALA A 99 -13.07 -8.83 4.26
C ALA A 99 -13.58 -7.55 4.94
N ASN A 100 -14.32 -7.67 6.04
CA ASN A 100 -14.76 -6.51 6.82
C ASN A 100 -13.57 -5.74 7.41
N SER A 101 -12.60 -6.47 7.97
CA SER A 101 -11.37 -5.89 8.49
C SER A 101 -10.58 -5.17 7.41
N PHE A 102 -10.50 -5.76 6.21
CA PHE A 102 -9.85 -5.12 5.05
C PHE A 102 -10.55 -3.83 4.64
N LEU A 103 -11.88 -3.87 4.49
CA LEU A 103 -12.69 -2.70 4.14
C LEU A 103 -12.53 -1.56 5.17
N ARG A 104 -12.46 -1.88 6.47
CA ARG A 104 -12.22 -0.87 7.51
C ARG A 104 -10.87 -0.18 7.36
N ILE A 105 -9.81 -0.94 7.07
CA ILE A 105 -8.48 -0.38 6.83
C ILE A 105 -8.48 0.53 5.58
N VAL A 106 -9.10 0.06 4.51
CA VAL A 106 -9.20 0.84 3.26
C VAL A 106 -10.06 2.10 3.46
N ASP A 107 -11.15 2.02 4.22
CA ASP A 107 -12.00 3.17 4.55
C ASP A 107 -11.24 4.22 5.37
N PHE A 108 -10.49 3.82 6.40
CA PHE A 108 -9.62 4.74 7.14
C PHE A 108 -8.61 5.42 6.21
N TRP A 109 -7.98 4.67 5.33
CA TRP A 109 -7.06 5.26 4.36
C TRP A 109 -7.78 6.20 3.41
N GLN A 110 -8.94 5.81 2.87
CA GLN A 110 -9.71 6.61 1.92
C GLN A 110 -10.16 7.96 2.49
N ARG A 111 -10.43 8.02 3.79
CA ARG A 111 -10.86 9.23 4.51
C ARG A 111 -9.71 10.00 5.14
N PHE A 112 -8.48 9.48 5.06
CA PHE A 112 -7.35 10.15 5.68
C PHE A 112 -7.12 11.54 5.07
N ASP A 113 -7.28 12.56 5.91
CA ASP A 113 -7.02 13.97 5.61
C ASP A 113 -6.42 14.63 6.85
N LEU A 114 -5.10 14.77 6.83
CA LEU A 114 -4.37 15.29 7.98
C LEU A 114 -4.74 16.76 8.28
N GLY A 115 -5.08 17.54 7.25
CA GLY A 115 -5.52 18.93 7.40
C GLY A 115 -6.85 19.01 8.13
N ALA A 116 -7.87 18.30 7.63
CA ALA A 116 -9.20 18.30 8.23
C ALA A 116 -9.19 17.76 9.67
N GLU A 117 -8.47 16.64 9.92
CA GLU A 117 -8.40 16.01 11.25
C GLU A 117 -7.64 16.87 12.28
N SER A 118 -6.67 17.65 11.83
CA SER A 118 -5.86 18.48 12.74
C SER A 118 -6.53 19.77 13.20
N GLY A 119 -7.59 20.21 12.51
CA GLY A 119 -8.24 21.49 12.69
C GLY A 119 -7.31 22.69 12.37
N ALA A 120 -6.23 22.47 11.63
CA ALA A 120 -5.34 23.52 11.17
C ALA A 120 -5.87 24.16 9.88
N GLU A 121 -5.67 25.46 9.72
CA GLU A 121 -6.10 26.20 8.52
C GLU A 121 -5.21 25.88 7.30
N SER A 122 -3.98 25.37 7.55
CA SER A 122 -3.05 24.99 6.50
C SER A 122 -2.05 23.93 6.97
N MET A 123 -1.37 23.26 6.03
CA MET A 123 -0.28 22.33 6.35
C MET A 123 0.89 23.05 7.02
N ASP A 124 1.15 24.30 6.66
CA ASP A 124 2.19 25.12 7.28
C ASP A 124 1.90 25.35 8.77
N GLU A 125 0.68 25.70 9.12
CA GLU A 125 0.24 25.85 10.51
C GLU A 125 0.36 24.51 11.26
N LEU A 126 -0.14 23.43 10.67
CA LEU A 126 -0.08 22.12 11.29
C LEU A 126 1.37 21.73 11.63
N PHE A 127 2.25 21.77 10.66
CA PHE A 127 3.63 21.34 10.86
C PHE A 127 4.44 22.35 11.68
N ALA A 128 4.06 23.63 11.72
CA ALA A 128 4.67 24.57 12.64
C ALA A 128 4.51 24.18 14.13
N ARG A 129 3.47 23.40 14.46
CA ARG A 129 3.27 22.82 15.80
C ARG A 129 4.30 21.71 16.13
N CYS A 130 5.00 21.18 15.12
CA CYS A 130 5.94 20.06 15.23
C CYS A 130 7.41 20.49 15.21
N ARG A 131 7.75 21.77 15.48
CA ARG A 131 9.11 22.31 15.36
C ARG A 131 10.14 21.64 16.26
N GLU A 132 9.72 21.05 17.37
CA GLU A 132 10.59 20.31 18.29
C GLU A 132 10.86 18.87 17.84
N GLN A 133 10.19 18.40 16.78
CA GLN A 133 10.34 17.07 16.25
C GLN A 133 11.42 17.02 15.16
N ASN A 134 11.95 15.81 14.92
CA ASN A 134 12.86 15.52 13.82
C ASN A 134 12.22 14.45 12.92
N TYR A 135 12.20 14.70 11.63
CA TYR A 135 11.64 13.77 10.65
C TYR A 135 12.74 13.13 9.82
N LEU A 136 12.74 11.81 9.77
CA LEU A 136 13.48 11.03 8.79
C LEU A 136 12.49 10.46 7.80
N ILE A 137 12.67 10.81 6.54
CA ILE A 137 11.75 10.45 5.45
C ILE A 137 12.51 9.59 4.45
N PHE A 138 12.06 8.36 4.24
CA PHE A 138 12.58 7.53 3.17
C PHE A 138 11.69 7.65 1.94
N SER A 139 12.30 7.89 0.79
CA SER A 139 11.68 7.81 -0.54
C SER A 139 12.31 6.65 -1.29
N ILE A 140 11.51 5.69 -1.72
CA ILE A 140 11.98 4.56 -2.51
C ILE A 140 11.68 4.87 -3.96
N ASP A 141 12.70 4.87 -4.82
CA ASP A 141 12.58 5.35 -6.21
C ASP A 141 11.64 4.50 -7.10
N SER A 142 11.44 3.24 -6.77
CA SER A 142 10.49 2.33 -7.44
C SER A 142 9.11 2.22 -6.76
N ASP A 143 8.85 3.03 -5.71
CA ASP A 143 7.59 2.97 -4.97
C ASP A 143 6.44 3.60 -5.77
N VAL A 144 5.46 2.78 -6.13
CA VAL A 144 4.21 3.21 -6.81
C VAL A 144 2.99 3.17 -5.88
N CYS A 145 3.18 2.81 -4.62
CA CYS A 145 2.17 2.94 -3.57
C CYS A 145 2.18 4.34 -2.96
N PHE A 146 3.38 4.84 -2.67
CA PHE A 146 3.63 6.21 -2.21
C PHE A 146 4.76 6.79 -3.04
N TYR A 147 4.43 7.47 -4.12
CA TYR A 147 5.39 8.04 -5.07
C TYR A 147 6.40 8.97 -4.38
N PRO A 148 7.69 8.95 -4.79
CA PRO A 148 8.75 9.79 -4.20
C PRO A 148 8.44 11.27 -4.14
N GLU A 149 7.68 11.78 -5.11
CA GLU A 149 7.26 13.17 -5.19
C GLU A 149 6.39 13.60 -4.00
N TRP A 150 5.62 12.67 -3.43
CA TRP A 150 4.77 12.97 -2.27
C TRP A 150 5.57 13.10 -0.97
N GLN A 151 6.68 12.34 -0.85
CA GLN A 151 7.62 12.53 0.25
C GLN A 151 8.42 13.81 0.07
N GLU A 152 8.74 14.21 -1.15
CA GLU A 152 9.38 15.47 -1.46
C GLU A 152 8.48 16.66 -1.11
N GLU A 153 7.18 16.61 -1.47
CA GLU A 153 6.18 17.59 -1.08
C GLU A 153 6.14 17.76 0.45
N MET A 154 6.03 16.66 1.19
CA MET A 154 6.03 16.68 2.67
C MET A 154 7.32 17.27 3.24
N ALA A 155 8.48 16.87 2.73
CA ALA A 155 9.77 17.41 3.17
C ALA A 155 9.89 18.91 2.88
N GLY A 156 9.32 19.37 1.76
CA GLY A 156 9.22 20.78 1.38
C GLY A 156 8.44 21.60 2.39
N VAL A 157 7.23 21.15 2.76
CA VAL A 157 6.39 21.81 3.77
C VAL A 157 7.10 21.87 5.12
N LEU A 158 7.67 20.75 5.60
CA LEU A 158 8.43 20.70 6.84
C LEU A 158 9.59 21.71 6.85
N LYS A 159 10.33 21.80 5.75
CA LYS A 159 11.44 22.75 5.59
C LYS A 159 10.96 24.21 5.62
N GLN A 160 9.84 24.50 4.94
CA GLN A 160 9.26 25.85 4.86
C GLN A 160 8.90 26.39 6.25
N VAL A 161 8.37 25.54 7.13
CA VAL A 161 7.97 25.95 8.50
C VAL A 161 9.08 25.78 9.55
N GLY A 162 10.30 25.42 9.13
CA GLY A 162 11.46 25.31 10.00
C GLY A 162 11.50 24.04 10.86
N VAL A 163 10.80 22.98 10.47
CA VAL A 163 10.88 21.66 11.10
C VAL A 163 12.10 20.91 10.57
N ARG A 164 12.92 20.38 11.47
CA ARG A 164 14.09 19.60 11.09
C ARG A 164 13.67 18.31 10.39
N ASN A 165 14.14 18.14 9.17
CA ASN A 165 13.86 16.92 8.42
C ASN A 165 15.06 16.53 7.55
N MET A 166 15.16 15.22 7.30
CA MET A 166 16.11 14.62 6.36
C MET A 166 15.34 13.66 5.46
N ARG A 167 15.38 13.89 4.14
CA ARG A 167 14.85 12.95 3.15
C ARG A 167 15.99 12.16 2.51
N ILE A 168 15.85 10.85 2.49
CA ILE A 168 16.80 9.91 1.90
C ILE A 168 16.10 9.16 0.77
N THR A 169 16.67 9.22 -0.43
CA THR A 169 16.23 8.39 -1.54
C THR A 169 16.92 7.03 -1.44
N VAL A 170 16.12 5.99 -1.35
CA VAL A 170 16.59 4.59 -1.38
C VAL A 170 16.40 4.06 -2.80
N HIS A 171 17.50 3.62 -3.39
CA HIS A 171 17.50 2.99 -4.70
C HIS A 171 17.25 1.50 -4.55
N SER A 172 16.05 1.07 -4.92
CA SER A 172 15.63 -0.33 -4.85
C SER A 172 14.68 -0.68 -6.00
N GLU A 173 14.82 -1.88 -6.54
CA GLU A 173 13.90 -2.42 -7.55
C GLU A 173 12.73 -3.21 -6.93
N LYS A 174 12.59 -3.24 -5.59
CA LYS A 174 11.58 -4.06 -4.89
C LYS A 174 10.23 -3.36 -4.70
N GLY A 175 10.13 -2.07 -4.99
CA GLY A 175 8.90 -1.29 -4.78
C GLY A 175 8.72 -0.88 -3.33
N HIS A 176 7.46 -0.62 -2.95
CA HIS A 176 7.11 -0.18 -1.59
C HIS A 176 7.65 -1.11 -0.50
N ASP A 177 7.57 -2.42 -0.71
CA ASP A 177 7.99 -3.43 0.28
C ASP A 177 9.51 -3.53 0.45
N SER A 178 10.32 -2.70 -0.22
CA SER A 178 11.79 -2.78 -0.10
C SER A 178 12.27 -2.66 1.34
N PHE A 179 11.62 -1.87 2.19
CA PHE A 179 11.99 -1.74 3.60
C PHE A 179 11.83 -3.04 4.40
N LEU A 180 11.01 -3.98 3.91
CA LEU A 180 10.84 -5.32 4.48
C LEU A 180 11.80 -6.33 3.84
N LEU A 181 12.12 -6.14 2.57
CA LEU A 181 12.88 -7.10 1.75
C LEU A 181 14.39 -6.82 1.76
N GLU A 182 14.78 -5.55 1.96
CA GLU A 182 16.14 -5.05 1.93
C GLU A 182 16.39 -4.10 3.11
N PRO A 183 16.21 -4.54 4.37
CA PRO A 183 16.34 -3.68 5.55
C PRO A 183 17.74 -3.06 5.69
N GLU A 184 18.75 -3.66 5.09
CA GLU A 184 20.12 -3.16 5.04
C GLU A 184 20.28 -1.80 4.34
N LEU A 185 19.35 -1.46 3.42
CA LEU A 185 19.33 -0.14 2.78
C LEU A 185 18.83 0.98 3.71
N PHE A 186 18.12 0.63 4.78
CA PHE A 186 17.49 1.57 5.72
C PHE A 186 18.21 1.65 7.06
N THR A 187 18.70 0.52 7.54
CA THR A 187 19.30 0.37 8.88
C THR A 187 20.47 1.32 9.15
N PRO A 188 21.44 1.57 8.23
CA PRO A 188 22.54 2.49 8.49
C PRO A 188 22.08 3.92 8.77
N HIS A 189 21.06 4.39 8.07
CA HIS A 189 20.51 5.74 8.26
C HIS A 189 19.77 5.88 9.58
N LEU A 190 19.02 4.84 9.98
CA LEU A 190 18.37 4.77 11.28
C LEU A 190 19.41 4.76 12.41
N ALA A 191 20.45 3.94 12.28
CA ALA A 191 21.54 3.86 13.26
C ALA A 191 22.24 5.21 13.43
N TYR A 192 22.55 5.88 12.34
CA TYR A 192 23.18 7.20 12.36
C TYR A 192 22.35 8.25 13.13
N ILE A 193 21.03 8.32 12.85
CA ILE A 193 20.15 9.31 13.50
C ILE A 193 19.90 8.98 14.96
N LEU A 194 19.84 7.69 15.32
CA LEU A 194 19.65 7.24 16.69
C LEU A 194 20.95 7.24 17.52
N GLY A 195 22.07 7.63 16.93
CA GLY A 195 23.38 7.65 17.61
C GLY A 195 23.90 6.24 18.00
N ARG A 196 23.61 5.24 17.20
CA ARG A 196 23.96 3.83 17.43
C ARG A 196 24.96 3.33 16.39
#